data_70b5ae3edb74a299e3a132f1c8cc3d60
#
_entry.id   70b5ae3edb74a299e3a132f1c8cc3d60
#
_cell.length_a   1.000
_cell.length_b   1.000
_cell.length_c   1.000
_cell.angle_alpha   90.00
_cell.angle_beta   90.00
_cell.angle_gamma   90.00
#
_symmetry.space_group_name_H-M   'P 1'
#
loop_
_entity.id
_entity.type
_entity.pdbx_description
1 polymer ?
#
loop_
_entity_poly.entity_id
_entity_poly.type
_entity_poly.pdbx_seq_one_letter_code
_entity_poly.pdbx_strand_id
1 'polypeptide(L)'
;MSRQIRRQIPQKQKKKRVDRNACLLVFILIFSGILTFLLLTARDNSKLNSTLDETFDFVKNRIESYEIYNTNDQVKSLVRLLDKTTELSRVIEQEGNLSTEMLDEYAREQRLTGILVLDQNLKVTEQSAKDGDTMSLWQKLIKSDYVRDIAEHPEKTYTTRLRNKGKIYDFAAVARQDAAGILITYAQKEEVNELNGDLTMASLFSDFPFEMNGSVVICDDDKVVSTNRQELTARSIEEAKSQYKNKFEVDENGIV
;
A
#
# COMPACT_ATOMS: atom_id res chain seq x y z
N MET A 1 -104.65 -37.14 19.64
CA MET A 1 -103.33 -37.06 18.97
C MET A 1 -103.05 -35.62 18.61
N SER A 2 -102.34 -34.89 19.45
CA SER A 2 -101.94 -33.48 19.19
C SER A 2 -100.53 -33.40 18.93
N ARG A 3 -100.14 -33.04 17.67
CA ARG A 3 -98.72 -32.77 17.29
C ARG A 3 -98.37 -31.32 17.70
N GLN A 4 -97.51 -31.17 18.68
CA GLN A 4 -96.89 -29.88 18.99
C GLN A 4 -95.78 -29.58 17.96
N ILE A 5 -95.97 -28.55 17.19
CA ILE A 5 -94.97 -27.97 16.30
C ILE A 5 -94.12 -27.02 17.11
N ARG A 6 -92.88 -27.44 17.41
CA ARG A 6 -91.88 -26.59 18.02
C ARG A 6 -91.30 -25.62 16.93
N ARG A 7 -91.64 -24.37 16.95
CA ARG A 7 -91.03 -23.31 16.12
C ARG A 7 -89.61 -23.06 16.64
N GLN A 8 -88.61 -23.37 15.84
CA GLN A 8 -87.27 -22.91 16.10
C GLN A 8 -87.16 -21.41 15.81
N ILE A 9 -86.80 -20.63 16.82
CA ILE A 9 -86.53 -19.17 16.70
C ILE A 9 -85.12 -19.06 16.16
N PRO A 10 -84.83 -18.36 15.02
CA PRO A 10 -83.52 -18.19 14.52
C PRO A 10 -82.69 -17.29 15.45
N GLN A 11 -81.58 -17.79 15.99
CA GLN A 11 -80.65 -16.99 16.76
C GLN A 11 -80.06 -15.89 15.85
N LYS A 12 -80.47 -14.63 16.13
CA LYS A 12 -79.82 -13.45 15.55
C LYS A 12 -78.36 -13.44 15.94
N GLN A 13 -77.48 -13.75 15.04
CA GLN A 13 -76.04 -13.47 15.22
C GLN A 13 -75.88 -11.97 15.53
N LYS A 14 -75.42 -11.64 16.73
CA LYS A 14 -74.99 -10.30 17.09
C LYS A 14 -73.73 -10.02 16.31
N LYS A 15 -73.81 -9.30 15.18
CA LYS A 15 -72.64 -8.67 14.54
C LYS A 15 -71.97 -7.81 15.60
N LYS A 16 -70.78 -8.23 16.09
CA LYS A 16 -69.91 -7.39 16.94
C LYS A 16 -69.65 -6.12 16.14
N ARG A 17 -70.28 -5.00 16.54
CA ARG A 17 -69.86 -3.68 16.05
C ARG A 17 -68.41 -3.48 16.49
N VAL A 18 -67.50 -3.58 15.56
CA VAL A 18 -66.10 -3.20 15.81
C VAL A 18 -66.14 -1.73 16.18
N ASP A 19 -65.69 -1.42 17.39
CA ASP A 19 -65.69 -0.05 17.89
C ASP A 19 -64.75 0.77 17.01
N ARG A 20 -65.27 1.73 16.26
CA ARG A 20 -64.54 2.56 15.31
C ARG A 20 -63.35 3.24 15.97
N ASN A 21 -63.49 3.61 17.26
CA ASN A 21 -62.43 4.25 18.04
C ASN A 21 -61.28 3.26 18.36
N ALA A 22 -61.61 1.99 18.64
CA ALA A 22 -60.59 0.96 18.86
C ALA A 22 -59.77 0.67 17.57
N CYS A 23 -60.44 0.61 16.41
CA CYS A 23 -59.76 0.48 15.11
C CYS A 23 -58.85 1.67 14.83
N LEU A 24 -59.27 2.88 15.15
CA LEU A 24 -58.49 4.10 14.93
C LEU A 24 -57.27 4.15 15.85
N LEU A 25 -57.38 3.74 17.11
CA LEU A 25 -56.27 3.62 18.05
C LEU A 25 -55.23 2.58 17.57
N VAL A 26 -55.66 1.41 17.10
CA VAL A 26 -54.78 0.38 16.55
C VAL A 26 -54.05 0.90 15.32
N PHE A 27 -54.74 1.61 14.43
CA PHE A 27 -54.13 2.22 13.26
C PHE A 27 -53.06 3.25 13.60
N ILE A 28 -53.31 4.13 14.60
CA ILE A 28 -52.36 5.12 15.09
C ILE A 28 -51.12 4.45 15.68
N LEU A 29 -51.28 3.37 16.46
CA LEU A 29 -50.18 2.61 17.03
C LEU A 29 -49.30 1.96 15.96
N ILE A 30 -49.91 1.34 14.96
CA ILE A 30 -49.20 0.72 13.85
C ILE A 30 -48.45 1.78 13.03
N PHE A 31 -49.12 2.90 12.72
CA PHE A 31 -48.49 3.99 11.95
C PHE A 31 -47.32 4.63 12.72
N SER A 32 -47.49 4.88 14.03
CA SER A 32 -46.44 5.37 14.90
C SER A 32 -45.26 4.40 14.94
N GLY A 33 -45.49 3.08 15.04
CA GLY A 33 -44.46 2.06 15.00
C GLY A 33 -43.67 2.04 13.68
N ILE A 34 -44.39 2.11 12.56
CA ILE A 34 -43.77 2.18 11.23
C ILE A 34 -42.94 3.46 11.08
N LEU A 35 -43.47 4.59 11.49
CA LEU A 35 -42.78 5.88 11.42
C LEU A 35 -41.50 5.88 12.27
N THR A 36 -41.59 5.37 13.51
CA THR A 36 -40.41 5.23 14.37
C THR A 36 -39.36 4.31 13.77
N PHE A 37 -39.78 3.18 13.22
CA PHE A 37 -38.87 2.24 12.54
C PHE A 37 -38.16 2.91 11.35
N LEU A 38 -38.88 3.62 10.50
CA LEU A 38 -38.31 4.35 9.36
C LEU A 38 -37.31 5.44 9.80
N LEU A 39 -37.62 6.18 10.85
CA LEU A 39 -36.75 7.22 11.40
C LEU A 39 -35.45 6.61 11.98
N LEU A 40 -35.54 5.50 12.70
CA LEU A 40 -34.39 4.80 13.24
C LEU A 40 -33.50 4.24 12.12
N THR A 41 -34.11 3.60 11.13
CA THR A 41 -33.36 3.06 9.97
C THR A 41 -32.67 4.17 9.17
N ALA A 42 -33.34 5.30 8.96
CA ALA A 42 -32.77 6.45 8.27
C ALA A 42 -31.57 7.04 9.05
N ARG A 43 -31.71 7.13 10.38
CA ARG A 43 -30.62 7.60 11.25
C ARG A 43 -29.43 6.65 11.27
N ASP A 44 -29.71 5.35 11.36
CA ASP A 44 -28.64 4.32 11.37
C ASP A 44 -27.90 4.30 10.03
N ASN A 45 -28.59 4.40 8.91
CA ASN A 45 -27.97 4.51 7.59
C ASN A 45 -27.13 5.79 7.44
N SER A 46 -27.64 6.93 7.93
CA SER A 46 -26.89 8.19 7.90
C SER A 46 -25.62 8.10 8.74
N LYS A 47 -25.71 7.50 9.94
CA LYS A 47 -24.54 7.29 10.80
C LYS A 47 -23.54 6.32 10.15
N LEU A 48 -24.01 5.24 9.54
CA LEU A 48 -23.16 4.29 8.84
C LEU A 48 -22.39 4.96 7.70
N ASN A 49 -23.09 5.73 6.86
CA ASN A 49 -22.44 6.44 5.76
C ASN A 49 -21.41 7.46 6.25
N SER A 50 -21.74 8.25 7.29
CA SER A 50 -20.76 9.18 7.89
C SER A 50 -19.52 8.45 8.42
N THR A 51 -19.70 7.32 9.10
CA THR A 51 -18.58 6.53 9.62
C THR A 51 -17.75 5.92 8.49
N LEU A 52 -18.38 5.51 7.38
CA LEU A 52 -17.67 5.01 6.20
C LEU A 52 -16.86 6.12 5.54
N ASP A 53 -17.44 7.30 5.34
CA ASP A 53 -16.74 8.45 4.74
C ASP A 53 -15.54 8.88 5.61
N GLU A 54 -15.73 9.00 6.93
CA GLU A 54 -14.65 9.32 7.86
C GLU A 54 -13.55 8.26 7.88
N THR A 55 -13.93 6.98 7.79
CA THR A 55 -12.97 5.85 7.71
C THR A 55 -12.20 5.89 6.40
N PHE A 56 -12.89 6.15 5.29
CA PHE A 56 -12.27 6.25 3.97
C PHE A 56 -11.25 7.39 3.91
N ASP A 57 -11.64 8.59 4.38
CA ASP A 57 -10.75 9.74 4.44
C ASP A 57 -9.53 9.47 5.35
N PHE A 58 -9.72 8.79 6.47
CA PHE A 58 -8.62 8.38 7.34
C PHE A 58 -7.65 7.42 6.62
N VAL A 59 -8.19 6.38 5.97
CA VAL A 59 -7.40 5.40 5.23
C VAL A 59 -6.61 6.07 4.11
N LYS A 60 -7.27 6.91 3.32
CA LYS A 60 -6.65 7.68 2.24
C LYS A 60 -5.49 8.55 2.74
N ASN A 61 -5.75 9.36 3.77
CA ASN A 61 -4.73 10.23 4.35
C ASN A 61 -3.54 9.43 4.93
N ARG A 62 -3.79 8.24 5.46
CA ARG A 62 -2.73 7.37 5.99
C ARG A 62 -1.86 6.81 4.88
N ILE A 63 -2.46 6.37 3.77
CA ILE A 63 -1.74 5.89 2.58
C ILE A 63 -0.91 7.02 1.97
N GLU A 64 -1.50 8.19 1.75
CA GLU A 64 -0.78 9.36 1.21
C GLU A 64 0.42 9.74 2.10
N SER A 65 0.24 9.73 3.41
CA SER A 65 1.34 9.99 4.35
C SER A 65 2.45 8.95 4.25
N TYR A 66 2.11 7.68 4.08
CA TYR A 66 3.07 6.60 3.87
C TYR A 66 3.84 6.78 2.55
N GLU A 67 3.15 7.09 1.46
CA GLU A 67 3.77 7.33 0.16
C GLU A 67 4.75 8.50 0.19
N ILE A 68 4.36 9.62 0.82
CA ILE A 68 5.24 10.78 1.01
C ILE A 68 6.46 10.40 1.82
N TYR A 69 6.29 9.66 2.91
CA TYR A 69 7.40 9.21 3.74
C TYR A 69 8.37 8.31 2.97
N ASN A 70 7.83 7.30 2.27
CA ASN A 70 8.61 6.35 1.47
C ASN A 70 9.37 7.07 0.34
N THR A 71 8.72 7.99 -0.35
CA THR A 71 9.35 8.80 -1.40
C THR A 71 10.47 9.67 -0.84
N ASN A 72 10.25 10.34 0.29
CA ASN A 72 11.26 11.17 0.95
C ASN A 72 12.48 10.34 1.41
N ASP A 73 12.26 9.15 1.98
CA ASP A 73 13.35 8.25 2.36
C ASP A 73 14.14 7.79 1.15
N GLN A 74 13.46 7.43 0.06
CA GLN A 74 14.10 7.08 -1.19
C GLN A 74 14.98 8.21 -1.71
N VAL A 75 14.45 9.42 -1.80
CA VAL A 75 15.19 10.60 -2.29
C VAL A 75 16.42 10.86 -1.41
N LYS A 76 16.28 10.87 -0.09
CA LYS A 76 17.40 11.06 0.85
C LYS A 76 18.48 9.99 0.66
N SER A 77 18.08 8.74 0.46
CA SER A 77 19.00 7.64 0.26
C SER A 77 19.77 7.77 -1.05
N LEU A 78 19.09 8.11 -2.15
CA LEU A 78 19.71 8.30 -3.47
C LEU A 78 20.65 9.50 -3.48
N VAL A 79 20.28 10.62 -2.85
CA VAL A 79 21.14 11.79 -2.73
C VAL A 79 22.41 11.46 -1.95
N ARG A 80 22.30 10.78 -0.79
CA ARG A 80 23.47 10.35 -0.02
C ARG A 80 24.39 9.42 -0.80
N LEU A 81 23.80 8.52 -1.60
CA LEU A 81 24.58 7.63 -2.45
C LEU A 81 25.31 8.41 -3.54
N LEU A 82 24.63 9.38 -4.17
CA LEU A 82 25.25 10.24 -5.18
C LEU A 82 26.41 11.04 -4.61
N ASP A 83 26.26 11.62 -3.41
CA ASP A 83 27.33 12.34 -2.72
C ASP A 83 28.56 11.46 -2.52
N LYS A 84 28.37 10.22 -2.02
CA LYS A 84 29.46 9.26 -1.83
C LYS A 84 30.12 8.86 -3.17
N THR A 85 29.34 8.71 -4.23
CA THR A 85 29.87 8.40 -5.55
C THR A 85 30.72 9.54 -6.12
N THR A 86 30.24 10.77 -5.92
CA THR A 86 30.97 11.97 -6.33
C THR A 86 32.24 12.17 -5.51
N GLU A 87 32.20 11.91 -4.22
CA GLU A 87 33.37 11.95 -3.33
C GLU A 87 34.39 10.90 -3.78
N LEU A 88 33.99 9.67 -4.03
CA LEU A 88 34.89 8.62 -4.51
C LEU A 88 35.56 9.01 -5.84
N SER A 89 34.83 9.63 -6.78
CA SER A 89 35.43 10.12 -8.02
C SER A 89 36.54 11.14 -7.79
N ARG A 90 36.37 12.02 -6.79
CA ARG A 90 37.42 12.99 -6.38
C ARG A 90 38.60 12.32 -5.68
N VAL A 91 38.36 11.33 -4.82
CA VAL A 91 39.40 10.58 -4.13
C VAL A 91 40.28 9.86 -5.16
N ILE A 92 39.66 9.21 -6.16
CA ILE A 92 40.40 8.53 -7.24
C ILE A 92 41.27 9.52 -8.05
N GLU A 93 40.73 10.72 -8.35
CA GLU A 93 41.50 11.78 -9.04
C GLU A 93 42.69 12.26 -8.20
N GLN A 94 42.50 12.45 -6.89
CA GLN A 94 43.54 12.99 -6.00
C GLN A 94 44.67 11.97 -5.69
N GLU A 95 44.28 10.72 -5.45
CA GLU A 95 45.25 9.69 -5.05
C GLU A 95 45.96 9.06 -6.24
N GLY A 96 45.34 9.11 -7.44
CA GLY A 96 45.89 8.53 -8.66
C GLY A 96 46.07 6.99 -8.62
N ASN A 97 45.51 6.35 -7.59
CA ASN A 97 45.61 4.91 -7.37
C ASN A 97 44.21 4.29 -7.38
N LEU A 98 43.88 3.67 -8.50
CA LEU A 98 42.67 2.91 -8.67
C LEU A 98 42.98 1.42 -8.59
N SER A 99 42.66 0.78 -7.47
CA SER A 99 42.81 -0.67 -7.30
C SER A 99 41.55 -1.28 -6.68
N THR A 100 41.37 -2.58 -6.92
CA THR A 100 40.28 -3.33 -6.31
C THR A 100 40.29 -3.24 -4.79
N GLU A 101 41.46 -3.27 -4.16
CA GLU A 101 41.63 -3.16 -2.70
C GLU A 101 41.14 -1.82 -2.17
N MET A 102 41.50 -0.73 -2.86
CA MET A 102 41.02 0.63 -2.50
C MET A 102 39.49 0.73 -2.63
N LEU A 103 38.93 0.17 -3.72
CA LEU A 103 37.48 0.16 -3.90
C LEU A 103 36.76 -0.69 -2.84
N ASP A 104 37.32 -1.83 -2.46
CA ASP A 104 36.77 -2.69 -1.42
C ASP A 104 36.82 -2.01 -0.04
N GLU A 105 37.90 -1.30 0.26
CA GLU A 105 38.02 -0.54 1.50
C GLU A 105 37.01 0.60 1.57
N TYR A 106 36.91 1.40 0.52
CA TYR A 106 35.94 2.47 0.42
C TYR A 106 34.49 1.95 0.51
N ALA A 107 34.19 0.86 -0.18
CA ALA A 107 32.85 0.24 -0.14
C ALA A 107 32.48 -0.18 1.29
N ARG A 108 33.44 -0.76 2.02
CA ARG A 108 33.26 -1.17 3.42
C ARG A 108 33.04 0.03 4.35
N GLU A 109 33.88 1.07 4.26
CA GLU A 109 33.78 2.27 5.08
C GLU A 109 32.49 3.03 4.84
N GLN A 110 32.09 3.17 3.59
CA GLN A 110 30.90 3.90 3.20
C GLN A 110 29.62 3.04 3.24
N ARG A 111 29.71 1.78 3.66
CA ARG A 111 28.59 0.82 3.71
C ARG A 111 27.89 0.68 2.36
N LEU A 112 28.69 0.58 1.30
CA LEU A 112 28.21 0.27 -0.04
C LEU A 112 28.19 -1.25 -0.23
N THR A 113 27.30 -1.73 -1.08
CA THR A 113 27.29 -3.14 -1.50
C THR A 113 28.36 -3.38 -2.56
N GLY A 114 28.61 -2.38 -3.40
CA GLY A 114 29.69 -2.47 -4.37
C GLY A 114 29.89 -1.21 -5.19
N ILE A 115 30.99 -1.25 -5.95
CA ILE A 115 31.48 -0.19 -6.81
C ILE A 115 31.89 -0.81 -8.15
N LEU A 116 31.54 -0.15 -9.25
CA LEU A 116 31.97 -0.51 -10.60
C LEU A 116 32.66 0.69 -11.25
N VAL A 117 33.75 0.45 -11.89
CA VAL A 117 34.47 1.45 -12.69
C VAL A 117 34.40 1.04 -14.15
N LEU A 118 33.92 1.95 -14.99
CA LEU A 118 33.74 1.75 -16.41
C LEU A 118 34.69 2.64 -17.19
N ASP A 119 35.20 2.11 -18.33
CA ASP A 119 35.88 2.91 -19.32
C ASP A 119 34.92 3.73 -20.20
N GLN A 120 35.47 4.49 -21.14
CA GLN A 120 34.69 5.28 -22.12
C GLN A 120 33.74 4.44 -23.00
N ASN A 121 33.96 3.13 -23.11
CA ASN A 121 33.14 2.20 -23.88
C ASN A 121 32.12 1.48 -23.00
N LEU A 122 31.94 1.92 -21.76
CA LEU A 122 31.04 1.33 -20.76
C LEU A 122 31.42 -0.11 -20.38
N LYS A 123 32.70 -0.48 -20.56
CA LYS A 123 33.23 -1.76 -20.12
C LYS A 123 33.74 -1.64 -18.68
N VAL A 124 33.37 -2.59 -17.84
CA VAL A 124 33.88 -2.67 -16.46
C VAL A 124 35.39 -2.95 -16.51
N THR A 125 36.18 -2.05 -15.92
CA THR A 125 37.65 -2.17 -15.80
C THR A 125 38.04 -2.61 -14.41
N GLU A 126 37.39 -2.10 -13.37
CA GLU A 126 37.61 -2.45 -11.98
C GLU A 126 36.27 -2.61 -11.25
N GLN A 127 36.27 -3.40 -10.20
CA GLN A 127 35.06 -3.60 -9.37
C GLN A 127 35.43 -4.01 -7.95
N SER A 128 34.64 -3.53 -6.95
CA SER A 128 34.76 -3.97 -5.56
C SER A 128 33.81 -5.12 -5.21
N ALA A 129 32.68 -5.26 -5.92
CA ALA A 129 31.66 -6.24 -5.57
C ALA A 129 32.01 -7.64 -6.05
N LYS A 130 31.85 -8.62 -5.17
CA LYS A 130 31.91 -10.05 -5.50
C LYS A 130 30.51 -10.67 -5.69
N ASP A 131 29.47 -9.87 -5.72
CA ASP A 131 28.08 -10.34 -5.81
C ASP A 131 27.73 -10.65 -7.27
N GLY A 132 27.84 -11.92 -7.63
CA GLY A 132 27.52 -12.42 -8.99
C GLY A 132 26.05 -12.26 -9.37
N ASP A 133 25.13 -12.18 -8.41
CA ASP A 133 23.70 -12.06 -8.66
C ASP A 133 23.29 -10.67 -9.17
N THR A 134 24.05 -9.63 -8.83
CA THR A 134 23.76 -8.25 -9.24
C THR A 134 24.31 -7.90 -10.62
N MET A 135 25.30 -8.60 -11.13
CA MET A 135 25.91 -8.30 -12.44
C MET A 135 24.89 -8.30 -13.59
N SER A 136 23.92 -9.20 -13.59
CA SER A 136 22.89 -9.26 -14.64
C SER A 136 21.97 -8.02 -14.63
N LEU A 137 21.73 -7.45 -13.45
CA LEU A 137 20.95 -6.24 -13.26
C LEU A 137 21.73 -5.01 -13.75
N TRP A 138 22.99 -4.91 -13.36
CA TRP A 138 23.86 -3.80 -13.75
C TRP A 138 24.16 -3.78 -15.23
N GLN A 139 24.25 -4.92 -15.88
CA GLN A 139 24.45 -4.98 -17.34
C GLN A 139 23.33 -4.29 -18.13
N LYS A 140 22.09 -4.38 -17.67
CA LYS A 140 20.96 -3.67 -18.29
C LYS A 140 21.06 -2.17 -18.08
N LEU A 141 21.44 -1.74 -16.86
CA LEU A 141 21.60 -0.33 -16.53
C LEU A 141 22.79 0.31 -17.21
N ILE A 142 23.95 -0.35 -17.22
CA ILE A 142 25.17 0.11 -17.89
C ILE A 142 24.91 0.35 -19.37
N LYS A 143 24.05 -0.47 -20.00
CA LYS A 143 23.67 -0.31 -21.41
C LYS A 143 22.52 0.65 -21.63
N SER A 144 21.95 1.23 -20.57
CA SER A 144 20.86 2.19 -20.69
C SER A 144 21.33 3.52 -21.25
N ASP A 145 20.44 4.24 -21.89
CA ASP A 145 20.74 5.57 -22.44
C ASP A 145 21.11 6.56 -21.32
N TYR A 146 20.61 6.39 -20.11
CA TYR A 146 20.94 7.25 -18.96
C TYR A 146 22.39 7.18 -18.55
N VAL A 147 22.98 5.98 -18.52
CA VAL A 147 24.41 5.81 -18.19
C VAL A 147 25.28 6.25 -19.36
N ARG A 148 24.87 5.95 -20.60
CA ARG A 148 25.57 6.42 -21.80
C ARG A 148 25.60 7.95 -21.87
N ASP A 149 24.52 8.62 -21.52
CA ASP A 149 24.41 10.07 -21.49
C ASP A 149 25.45 10.74 -20.57
N ILE A 150 25.83 10.07 -19.46
CA ILE A 150 26.92 10.55 -18.58
C ILE A 150 28.28 10.49 -19.30
N ALA A 151 28.52 9.49 -20.13
CA ALA A 151 29.78 9.40 -20.89
C ALA A 151 29.91 10.52 -21.93
N GLU A 152 28.80 10.95 -22.52
CA GLU A 152 28.73 12.05 -23.48
C GLU A 152 28.64 13.43 -22.80
N HIS A 153 28.08 13.48 -21.58
CA HIS A 153 27.82 14.68 -20.80
C HIS A 153 28.30 14.49 -19.35
N PRO A 154 29.60 14.64 -19.07
CA PRO A 154 30.20 14.35 -17.75
C PRO A 154 29.63 15.16 -16.59
N GLU A 155 28.94 16.26 -16.85
CA GLU A 155 28.25 17.08 -15.85
C GLU A 155 26.96 16.44 -15.34
N LYS A 156 26.45 15.45 -16.06
CA LYS A 156 25.23 14.73 -15.66
C LYS A 156 25.53 13.63 -14.65
N THR A 157 24.52 13.33 -13.86
CA THR A 157 24.52 12.22 -12.90
C THR A 157 23.23 11.43 -13.03
N TYR A 158 23.27 10.17 -12.65
CA TYR A 158 22.10 9.33 -12.67
C TYR A 158 21.96 8.56 -11.36
N THR A 159 20.75 8.57 -10.78
CA THR A 159 20.40 7.77 -9.61
C THR A 159 19.07 7.07 -9.81
N THR A 160 18.95 5.85 -9.31
CA THR A 160 17.69 5.12 -9.37
C THR A 160 17.61 4.08 -8.25
N ARG A 161 16.38 3.70 -7.89
CA ARG A 161 16.10 2.55 -7.01
C ARG A 161 15.52 1.42 -7.84
N LEU A 162 16.05 0.22 -7.62
CA LEU A 162 15.66 -0.98 -8.37
C LEU A 162 15.30 -2.11 -7.41
N ARG A 163 14.34 -2.91 -7.82
CA ARG A 163 14.01 -4.17 -7.14
C ARG A 163 14.48 -5.35 -7.98
N ASN A 164 15.17 -6.29 -7.34
CA ASN A 164 15.61 -7.52 -7.96
C ASN A 164 15.52 -8.69 -6.97
N LYS A 165 14.72 -9.71 -7.30
CA LYS A 165 14.52 -10.92 -6.49
C LYS A 165 14.17 -10.61 -5.01
N GLY A 166 13.28 -9.64 -4.79
CA GLY A 166 12.86 -9.24 -3.44
C GLY A 166 13.85 -8.34 -2.68
N LYS A 167 14.98 -7.99 -3.28
CA LYS A 167 15.95 -7.06 -2.72
C LYS A 167 15.82 -5.68 -3.36
N ILE A 168 16.04 -4.63 -2.60
CA ILE A 168 16.04 -3.25 -3.06
C ILE A 168 17.49 -2.77 -3.16
N TYR A 169 17.82 -2.08 -4.26
CA TYR A 169 19.14 -1.51 -4.48
C TYR A 169 19.00 -0.04 -4.89
N ASP A 170 19.72 0.82 -4.20
CA ASP A 170 19.98 2.18 -4.65
C ASP A 170 21.24 2.18 -5.52
N PHE A 171 21.21 2.94 -6.60
CA PHE A 171 22.22 3.01 -7.62
C PHE A 171 22.53 4.47 -7.92
N ALA A 172 23.82 4.81 -8.04
CA ALA A 172 24.29 6.11 -8.48
C ALA A 172 25.42 5.97 -9.49
N ALA A 173 25.41 6.81 -10.51
CA ALA A 173 26.43 6.86 -11.54
C ALA A 173 26.86 8.31 -11.78
N VAL A 174 28.16 8.55 -11.87
CA VAL A 174 28.80 9.84 -12.17
C VAL A 174 29.96 9.62 -13.16
N ALA A 175 30.34 10.68 -13.87
CA ALA A 175 31.57 10.65 -14.64
C ALA A 175 32.79 10.56 -13.73
N ARG A 176 33.83 9.86 -14.16
CA ARG A 176 35.14 9.87 -13.52
C ARG A 176 35.81 11.21 -13.74
N GLN A 177 36.58 11.66 -12.74
CA GLN A 177 37.33 12.91 -12.82
C GLN A 177 38.80 12.69 -13.23
N ASP A 178 39.33 11.46 -13.01
CA ASP A 178 40.72 11.09 -13.33
C ASP A 178 40.91 10.63 -14.78
N ALA A 179 39.87 10.08 -15.40
CA ALA A 179 39.92 9.53 -16.76
C ALA A 179 38.53 9.53 -17.41
N ALA A 180 38.50 9.36 -18.73
CA ALA A 180 37.24 9.17 -19.44
C ALA A 180 36.58 7.84 -19.01
N GLY A 181 35.35 7.92 -18.50
CA GLY A 181 34.59 6.75 -18.01
C GLY A 181 33.61 7.10 -16.95
N ILE A 182 33.00 6.10 -16.33
CA ILE A 182 31.90 6.25 -15.38
C ILE A 182 32.23 5.46 -14.11
N LEU A 183 31.93 6.09 -12.98
CA LEU A 183 31.96 5.47 -11.67
C LEU A 183 30.54 5.18 -11.22
N ILE A 184 30.29 3.95 -10.81
CA ILE A 184 29.00 3.49 -10.32
C ILE A 184 29.17 2.98 -8.90
N THR A 185 28.27 3.40 -8.02
CA THR A 185 28.11 2.79 -6.70
C THR A 185 26.70 2.27 -6.52
N TYR A 186 26.55 1.22 -5.72
CA TYR A 186 25.25 0.72 -5.35
C TYR A 186 25.23 0.21 -3.91
N ALA A 187 24.08 0.34 -3.28
CA ALA A 187 23.84 -0.12 -1.92
C ALA A 187 22.55 -0.94 -1.88
N GLN A 188 22.65 -2.17 -1.38
CA GLN A 188 21.47 -2.95 -1.04
C GLN A 188 20.79 -2.28 0.15
N LYS A 189 19.49 -2.08 0.03
CA LYS A 189 18.64 -1.64 1.13
C LYS A 189 17.90 -2.85 1.68
N GLU A 190 17.92 -2.97 2.99
CA GLU A 190 16.94 -3.82 3.62
C GLU A 190 15.57 -3.18 3.43
N GLU A 191 14.57 -3.98 3.12
CA GLU A 191 13.20 -3.46 3.16
C GLU A 191 13.01 -2.84 4.55
N VAL A 192 12.46 -1.63 4.61
CA VAL A 192 12.37 -0.77 5.80
C VAL A 192 11.58 -1.41 6.96
N ASN A 193 11.43 -2.72 6.95
CA ASN A 193 10.75 -3.51 7.96
C ASN A 193 11.41 -3.48 9.35
N GLU A 194 12.67 -3.03 9.46
CA GLU A 194 13.39 -3.20 10.73
C GLU A 194 13.68 -1.91 11.50
N LEU A 195 13.67 -0.73 10.87
CA LEU A 195 14.08 0.51 11.57
C LEU A 195 12.93 1.32 12.17
N ASN A 196 11.72 1.15 11.67
CA ASN A 196 10.50 1.74 12.25
C ASN A 196 9.35 0.76 11.99
N GLY A 197 9.20 -0.25 12.81
CA GLY A 197 8.13 -1.27 12.74
C GLY A 197 6.71 -0.71 12.63
N ASP A 198 6.54 0.59 12.81
CA ASP A 198 5.26 1.27 12.80
C ASP A 198 4.84 1.85 11.44
N LEU A 199 5.69 1.80 10.41
CA LEU A 199 5.43 2.48 9.11
C LEU A 199 5.67 1.59 7.88
N THR A 200 5.40 0.30 7.98
CA THR A 200 5.29 -0.56 6.79
C THR A 200 3.88 -0.52 6.24
N MET A 201 3.70 -0.76 4.94
CA MET A 201 2.35 -0.90 4.37
C MET A 201 1.55 -1.96 5.15
N ALA A 202 2.18 -3.07 5.53
CA ALA A 202 1.53 -4.13 6.31
C ALA A 202 1.08 -3.70 7.71
N SER A 203 1.81 -2.75 8.35
CA SER A 203 1.49 -2.28 9.71
C SER A 203 0.58 -1.06 9.76
N LEU A 204 0.26 -0.44 8.62
CA LEU A 204 -0.51 0.81 8.56
C LEU A 204 -1.83 0.74 9.33
N PHE A 205 -2.47 -0.41 9.34
CA PHE A 205 -3.80 -0.61 9.93
C PHE A 205 -3.87 -1.77 10.93
N SER A 206 -2.74 -2.42 11.27
CA SER A 206 -2.72 -3.61 12.11
C SER A 206 -3.39 -3.42 13.47
N ASP A 207 -3.24 -2.24 14.05
CA ASP A 207 -3.75 -1.92 15.39
C ASP A 207 -4.89 -0.88 15.38
N PHE A 208 -5.43 -0.55 14.21
CA PHE A 208 -6.47 0.46 14.11
C PHE A 208 -7.85 -0.13 14.47
N PRO A 209 -8.49 0.35 15.54
CA PRO A 209 -9.83 -0.10 15.92
C PRO A 209 -10.88 0.64 15.08
N PHE A 210 -11.35 0.03 14.01
CA PHE A 210 -12.47 0.58 13.26
C PHE A 210 -13.78 0.43 14.04
N GLU A 211 -14.61 1.48 14.05
CA GLU A 211 -15.95 1.42 14.60
C GLU A 211 -16.79 0.30 13.93
N MET A 212 -17.76 -0.23 14.66
CA MET A 212 -18.69 -1.26 14.17
C MET A 212 -18.04 -2.56 13.68
N ASN A 213 -16.85 -2.92 14.19
CA ASN A 213 -16.08 -4.08 13.73
C ASN A 213 -15.72 -4.04 12.23
N GLY A 214 -15.57 -2.86 11.68
CA GLY A 214 -15.15 -2.66 10.30
C GLY A 214 -13.82 -3.35 9.98
N SER A 215 -13.66 -3.75 8.74
CA SER A 215 -12.42 -4.31 8.21
C SER A 215 -11.95 -3.47 7.04
N VAL A 216 -10.67 -3.12 7.04
CA VAL A 216 -9.99 -2.48 5.91
C VAL A 216 -9.01 -3.47 5.32
N VAL A 217 -9.01 -3.57 4.01
CA VAL A 217 -8.13 -4.44 3.24
C VAL A 217 -7.57 -3.61 2.10
N ILE A 218 -6.25 -3.48 2.05
CA ILE A 218 -5.53 -2.82 0.96
C ILE A 218 -4.84 -3.89 0.15
N CYS A 219 -5.00 -3.84 -1.14
CA CYS A 219 -4.46 -4.81 -2.07
C CYS A 219 -3.47 -4.15 -3.03
N ASP A 220 -2.45 -4.90 -3.39
CA ASP A 220 -1.54 -4.62 -4.50
C ASP A 220 -1.76 -5.73 -5.52
N ASP A 221 -2.29 -5.38 -6.68
CA ASP A 221 -2.86 -6.31 -7.65
C ASP A 221 -3.94 -7.21 -6.99
N ASP A 222 -3.67 -8.48 -6.80
CA ASP A 222 -4.58 -9.48 -6.25
C ASP A 222 -4.21 -9.95 -4.84
N LYS A 223 -3.22 -9.30 -4.18
CA LYS A 223 -2.74 -9.67 -2.84
C LYS A 223 -3.05 -8.61 -1.80
N VAL A 224 -3.47 -9.07 -0.64
CA VAL A 224 -3.65 -8.21 0.54
C VAL A 224 -2.27 -7.79 1.06
N VAL A 225 -1.98 -6.48 1.01
CA VAL A 225 -0.73 -5.89 1.49
C VAL A 225 -0.86 -5.20 2.83
N SER A 226 -2.06 -4.75 3.21
CA SER A 226 -2.33 -4.18 4.53
C SER A 226 -3.77 -4.46 4.95
N THR A 227 -3.98 -4.71 6.24
CA THR A 227 -5.30 -4.94 6.81
C THR A 227 -5.24 -4.82 8.34
N ASN A 228 -6.37 -4.44 8.96
CA ASN A 228 -6.56 -4.54 10.40
C ASN A 228 -6.98 -5.95 10.85
N ARG A 229 -7.05 -6.93 9.93
CA ARG A 229 -7.40 -8.32 10.19
C ARG A 229 -6.22 -9.22 9.86
N GLN A 230 -5.47 -9.65 10.85
CA GLN A 230 -4.26 -10.48 10.67
C GLN A 230 -4.51 -11.75 9.85
N GLU A 231 -5.70 -12.34 9.98
CA GLU A 231 -6.10 -13.53 9.24
C GLU A 231 -6.21 -13.34 7.72
N LEU A 232 -6.26 -12.10 7.25
CA LEU A 232 -6.31 -11.75 5.82
C LEU A 232 -4.96 -11.41 5.22
N THR A 233 -3.94 -11.24 6.04
CA THR A 233 -2.60 -10.87 5.57
C THR A 233 -2.05 -11.91 4.59
N ALA A 234 -1.48 -11.46 3.49
CA ALA A 234 -0.91 -12.26 2.40
C ALA A 234 -1.89 -13.20 1.65
N ARG A 235 -3.21 -13.08 1.88
CA ARG A 235 -4.23 -13.79 1.10
C ARG A 235 -4.52 -13.09 -0.21
N SER A 236 -5.10 -13.83 -1.15
CA SER A 236 -5.65 -13.23 -2.36
C SER A 236 -6.96 -12.47 -2.06
N ILE A 237 -7.29 -11.51 -2.92
CA ILE A 237 -8.59 -10.80 -2.83
C ILE A 237 -9.76 -11.79 -2.86
N GLU A 238 -9.69 -12.83 -3.70
CA GLU A 238 -10.74 -13.84 -3.82
C GLU A 238 -10.94 -14.62 -2.52
N GLU A 239 -9.84 -14.99 -1.83
CA GLU A 239 -9.91 -15.65 -0.53
C GLU A 239 -10.47 -14.71 0.53
N ALA A 240 -10.06 -13.45 0.55
CA ALA A 240 -10.57 -12.44 1.46
C ALA A 240 -12.08 -12.19 1.24
N LYS A 241 -12.54 -12.05 0.00
CA LYS A 241 -13.96 -11.90 -0.37
C LYS A 241 -14.80 -13.12 0.02
N SER A 242 -14.26 -14.33 -0.13
CA SER A 242 -14.98 -15.56 0.22
C SER A 242 -15.27 -15.68 1.71
N GLN A 243 -14.40 -15.13 2.54
CA GLN A 243 -14.54 -15.15 3.99
C GLN A 243 -15.59 -14.13 4.51
N TYR A 244 -15.78 -13.02 3.79
CA TYR A 244 -16.74 -12.00 4.14
C TYR A 244 -17.87 -11.97 3.10
N LYS A 245 -18.97 -12.63 3.40
CA LYS A 245 -20.13 -12.80 2.50
C LYS A 245 -20.84 -11.51 2.08
N ASN A 246 -20.48 -10.34 2.58
CA ASN A 246 -21.22 -9.12 2.34
C ASN A 246 -20.30 -7.94 1.96
N LYS A 247 -20.51 -7.48 0.72
CA LYS A 247 -20.22 -6.15 0.18
C LYS A 247 -18.78 -5.64 0.35
N PHE A 248 -17.96 -6.02 -0.60
CA PHE A 248 -16.88 -5.13 -1.02
C PHE A 248 -17.47 -4.19 -2.09
N GLU A 249 -17.50 -2.91 -1.84
CA GLU A 249 -17.59 -1.90 -2.88
C GLU A 249 -16.16 -1.61 -3.33
N VAL A 250 -15.85 -1.94 -4.57
CA VAL A 250 -14.57 -1.61 -5.19
C VAL A 250 -14.75 -0.24 -5.81
N ASP A 251 -13.99 0.76 -5.37
CA ASP A 251 -13.85 2.01 -6.10
C ASP A 251 -13.24 1.73 -7.48
N GLU A 252 -13.60 2.51 -8.51
CA GLU A 252 -13.09 2.39 -9.88
C GLU A 252 -11.55 2.52 -9.97
N ASN A 253 -10.91 3.00 -8.91
CA ASN A 253 -9.45 3.10 -8.78
C ASN A 253 -8.80 1.92 -8.03
N GLY A 254 -9.55 0.88 -7.71
CA GLY A 254 -9.01 -0.32 -7.04
C GLY A 254 -8.75 -0.19 -5.55
N ILE A 255 -9.22 0.88 -4.91
CA ILE A 255 -9.19 1.06 -3.45
C ILE A 255 -10.50 0.47 -2.91
N VAL A 256 -10.39 -0.56 -2.07
CA VAL A 256 -11.52 -1.26 -1.43
C VAL A 256 -11.64 -0.83 0.02
#